data_4b43e0038792d8af713949ec073acfc9
#
_entry.id   4b43e0038792d8af713949ec073acfc9
#
_cell.length_a   1.000
_cell.length_b   1.000
_cell.length_c   1.000
_cell.angle_alpha   90.00
_cell.angle_beta   90.00
_cell.angle_gamma   90.00
#
_symmetry.space_group_name_H-M   'P 1'
#
loop_
_entity.id
_entity.type
_entity.pdbx_description
1 polymer ?
#
loop_
_entity_poly.entity_id
_entity_poly.type
_entity_poly.pdbx_seq_one_letter_code
_entity_poly.pdbx_strand_id
1 'polypeptide(L)'
;MTAAQFSTPRSFSIHRRIIVLAVALLLAAAVVLVLFIHDYAERASARAFDRLLAASALTIASAVQVENEAVVVEMPFAAFAMFSGQDRVFYAVEDPDARTVTGYADLAAQMPETVSADPTFVDVDYRGERVRVASVGRLISTVNDTGWVTIHVAETQNQRGALANEILSNAIVPVIVLTLLAVGLVWFGISRMFAPLTKLERELRARAADDLSPITVPVPVEVGHLVSALNGFMGRLRNAMERVSGLVAEAAHEVRTPL
;
A
#
# COMPACT_ATOMS: atom_id res chain seq x y z
N MET A 1 63.07 -0.88 5.91
CA MET A 1 62.03 -1.68 6.58
C MET A 1 60.68 -0.99 6.37
N THR A 2 59.90 -1.46 5.40
CA THR A 2 58.67 -0.84 4.98
C THR A 2 57.52 -1.42 5.82
N ALA A 3 56.92 -0.57 6.67
CA ALA A 3 55.75 -0.96 7.47
C ALA A 3 54.56 -1.20 6.57
N ALA A 4 54.10 -2.44 6.46
CA ALA A 4 52.85 -2.79 5.79
C ALA A 4 51.68 -2.18 6.57
N GLN A 5 51.03 -1.19 6.00
CA GLN A 5 49.75 -0.69 6.49
C GLN A 5 48.69 -1.74 6.25
N PHE A 6 48.33 -2.50 7.27
CA PHE A 6 47.13 -3.33 7.25
C PHE A 6 45.91 -2.40 7.26
N SER A 7 45.31 -2.22 6.10
CA SER A 7 44.00 -1.58 5.97
C SER A 7 42.96 -2.39 6.75
N THR A 8 42.43 -1.85 7.84
CA THR A 8 41.34 -2.45 8.58
C THR A 8 40.14 -2.61 7.67
N PRO A 9 39.60 -3.81 7.49
CA PRO A 9 38.38 -3.98 6.69
C PRO A 9 37.24 -3.18 7.34
N ARG A 10 36.54 -2.40 6.53
CA ARG A 10 35.32 -1.66 6.97
C ARG A 10 34.35 -2.66 7.60
N SER A 11 34.26 -2.64 8.92
CA SER A 11 33.32 -3.48 9.68
C SER A 11 31.90 -3.03 9.38
N PHE A 12 31.22 -3.77 8.52
CA PHE A 12 29.80 -3.54 8.27
C PHE A 12 28.98 -4.22 9.39
N SER A 13 28.26 -3.43 10.17
CA SER A 13 27.34 -3.96 11.16
C SER A 13 26.18 -4.70 10.47
N ILE A 14 26.18 -6.03 10.56
CA ILE A 14 25.09 -6.90 10.04
C ILE A 14 23.75 -6.48 10.64
N HIS A 15 23.74 -6.18 11.93
CA HIS A 15 22.59 -5.66 12.66
C HIS A 15 21.95 -4.45 11.96
N ARG A 16 22.76 -3.43 11.63
CA ARG A 16 22.28 -2.22 10.94
C ARG A 16 21.71 -2.53 9.54
N ARG A 17 22.34 -3.45 8.80
CA ARG A 17 21.86 -3.85 7.46
C ARG A 17 20.52 -4.54 7.53
N ILE A 18 20.32 -5.46 8.48
CA ILE A 18 19.05 -6.17 8.67
C ILE A 18 17.94 -5.18 9.02
N ILE A 19 18.18 -4.25 9.95
CA ILE A 19 17.19 -3.22 10.30
C ILE A 19 16.84 -2.37 9.09
N VAL A 20 17.84 -1.86 8.36
CA VAL A 20 17.61 -1.01 7.18
C VAL A 20 16.82 -1.76 6.11
N LEU A 21 17.14 -3.02 5.82
CA LEU A 21 16.40 -3.84 4.87
C LEU A 21 14.97 -4.09 5.32
N ALA A 22 14.76 -4.43 6.59
CA ALA A 22 13.42 -4.68 7.12
C ALA A 22 12.56 -3.40 7.11
N VAL A 23 13.12 -2.25 7.50
CA VAL A 23 12.44 -0.96 7.44
C VAL A 23 12.14 -0.56 6.00
N ALA A 24 13.09 -0.74 5.08
CA ALA A 24 12.88 -0.44 3.66
C ALA A 24 11.75 -1.31 3.07
N LEU A 25 11.69 -2.60 3.41
CA LEU A 25 10.64 -3.50 2.98
C LEU A 25 9.26 -3.08 3.53
N LEU A 26 9.20 -2.70 4.82
CA LEU A 26 7.95 -2.22 5.44
C LEU A 26 7.47 -0.92 4.80
N LEU A 27 8.38 0.01 4.53
CA LEU A 27 8.03 1.27 3.85
C LEU A 27 7.56 1.01 2.42
N ALA A 28 8.23 0.13 1.67
CA ALA A 28 7.79 -0.26 0.34
C ALA A 28 6.40 -0.90 0.37
N ALA A 29 6.13 -1.80 1.32
CA ALA A 29 4.81 -2.40 1.51
C ALA A 29 3.73 -1.35 1.86
N ALA A 30 4.05 -0.37 2.69
CA ALA A 30 3.15 0.72 3.03
C ALA A 30 2.82 1.60 1.81
N VAL A 31 3.81 1.92 0.98
CA VAL A 31 3.59 2.66 -0.28
C VAL A 31 2.68 1.88 -1.22
N VAL A 32 2.94 0.58 -1.43
CA VAL A 32 2.09 -0.27 -2.27
C VAL A 32 0.67 -0.33 -1.74
N LEU A 33 0.50 -0.42 -0.41
CA LEU A 33 -0.82 -0.43 0.22
C LEU A 33 -1.58 0.90 -0.01
N VAL A 34 -0.90 2.04 0.13
CA VAL A 34 -1.51 3.36 -0.13
C VAL A 34 -1.94 3.49 -1.60
N LEU A 35 -1.09 3.06 -2.54
CA LEU A 35 -1.43 3.07 -3.97
C LEU A 35 -2.63 2.16 -4.27
N PHE A 36 -2.68 0.99 -3.64
CA PHE A 36 -3.82 0.07 -3.78
C PHE A 36 -5.11 0.67 -3.23
N ILE A 37 -5.06 1.31 -2.05
CA ILE A 37 -6.22 1.99 -1.45
C ILE A 37 -6.71 3.13 -2.34
N HIS A 38 -5.79 3.91 -2.90
CA HIS A 38 -6.12 5.00 -3.82
C HIS A 38 -6.88 4.50 -5.06
N ASP A 39 -6.32 3.50 -5.76
CA ASP A 39 -6.96 2.89 -6.93
C ASP A 39 -8.31 2.23 -6.57
N TYR A 40 -8.39 1.57 -5.42
CA TYR A 40 -9.65 0.99 -4.93
C TYR A 40 -10.70 2.07 -4.63
N ALA A 41 -10.32 3.18 -3.98
CA ALA A 41 -11.22 4.27 -3.65
C ALA A 41 -11.78 4.94 -4.92
N GLU A 42 -10.93 5.19 -5.92
CA GLU A 42 -11.37 5.73 -7.21
C GLU A 42 -12.36 4.81 -7.91
N ARG A 43 -12.06 3.52 -8.00
CA ARG A 43 -12.95 2.54 -8.63
C ARG A 43 -14.25 2.34 -7.86
N ALA A 44 -14.20 2.34 -6.54
CA ALA A 44 -15.39 2.18 -5.70
C ALA A 44 -16.33 3.39 -5.84
N SER A 45 -15.75 4.59 -5.78
CA SER A 45 -16.48 5.85 -6.01
C SER A 45 -17.10 5.86 -7.41
N ALA A 46 -16.31 5.55 -8.46
CA ALA A 46 -16.81 5.49 -9.83
C ALA A 46 -18.02 4.59 -9.98
N ARG A 47 -17.95 3.37 -9.46
CA ARG A 47 -19.06 2.41 -9.55
C ARG A 47 -20.31 2.85 -8.80
N ALA A 48 -20.15 3.53 -7.66
CA ALA A 48 -21.27 4.05 -6.89
C ALA A 48 -22.01 5.15 -7.67
N PHE A 49 -21.26 6.11 -8.23
CA PHE A 49 -21.83 7.20 -9.02
C PHE A 49 -22.42 6.71 -10.36
N ASP A 50 -21.74 5.80 -11.07
CA ASP A 50 -22.28 5.21 -12.30
C ASP A 50 -23.62 4.50 -12.04
N ARG A 51 -23.80 3.83 -10.89
CA ARG A 51 -25.10 3.22 -10.54
C ARG A 51 -26.19 4.25 -10.29
N LEU A 52 -25.89 5.34 -9.59
CA LEU A 52 -26.85 6.42 -9.35
C LEU A 52 -27.26 7.09 -10.68
N LEU A 53 -26.28 7.37 -11.52
CA LEU A 53 -26.49 8.00 -12.82
C LEU A 53 -27.34 7.09 -13.73
N ALA A 54 -27.04 5.78 -13.77
CA ALA A 54 -27.85 4.79 -14.49
C ALA A 54 -29.28 4.71 -13.96
N ALA A 55 -29.46 4.69 -12.64
CA ALA A 55 -30.79 4.65 -12.03
C ALA A 55 -31.62 5.88 -12.41
N SER A 56 -31.01 7.07 -12.45
CA SER A 56 -31.67 8.30 -12.87
C SER A 56 -32.03 8.25 -14.35
N ALA A 57 -31.14 7.80 -15.23
CA ALA A 57 -31.44 7.63 -16.66
C ALA A 57 -32.56 6.63 -16.90
N LEU A 58 -32.54 5.48 -16.20
CA LEU A 58 -33.63 4.48 -16.28
C LEU A 58 -34.95 5.01 -15.74
N THR A 59 -34.93 5.84 -14.69
CA THR A 59 -36.15 6.47 -14.15
C THR A 59 -36.77 7.42 -15.17
N ILE A 60 -35.96 8.24 -15.83
CA ILE A 60 -36.42 9.11 -16.93
C ILE A 60 -36.93 8.25 -18.11
N ALA A 61 -36.18 7.19 -18.47
CA ALA A 61 -36.60 6.28 -19.53
C ALA A 61 -37.96 5.64 -19.24
N SER A 62 -38.24 5.29 -17.98
CA SER A 62 -39.56 4.73 -17.60
C SER A 62 -40.71 5.72 -17.73
N ALA A 63 -40.40 7.01 -17.64
CA ALA A 63 -41.41 8.11 -17.73
C ALA A 63 -41.65 8.58 -19.17
N VAL A 64 -40.93 8.05 -20.15
CA VAL A 64 -41.19 8.33 -21.56
C VAL A 64 -42.54 7.72 -21.96
N GLN A 65 -43.42 8.51 -22.55
CA GLN A 65 -44.73 8.10 -23.08
C GLN A 65 -44.86 8.53 -24.53
N VAL A 66 -45.72 7.87 -25.26
CA VAL A 66 -46.10 8.27 -26.62
C VAL A 66 -47.54 8.78 -26.57
N GLU A 67 -47.73 10.04 -26.87
CA GLU A 67 -49.03 10.69 -26.91
C GLU A 67 -49.21 11.36 -28.29
N ASN A 68 -50.27 11.03 -28.99
CA ASN A 68 -50.58 11.55 -30.34
C ASN A 68 -49.39 11.43 -31.33
N GLU A 69 -48.74 10.27 -31.37
CA GLU A 69 -47.56 9.96 -32.19
C GLU A 69 -46.28 10.77 -31.85
N ALA A 70 -46.33 11.61 -30.81
CA ALA A 70 -45.19 12.34 -30.32
C ALA A 70 -44.64 11.73 -29.04
N VAL A 71 -43.31 11.78 -28.89
CA VAL A 71 -42.63 11.40 -27.64
C VAL A 71 -42.86 12.50 -26.62
N VAL A 72 -43.48 12.16 -25.50
CA VAL A 72 -43.70 13.06 -24.36
C VAL A 72 -42.99 12.48 -23.15
N VAL A 73 -42.29 13.33 -22.40
CA VAL A 73 -41.61 12.93 -21.17
C VAL A 73 -42.16 13.74 -20.01
N GLU A 74 -42.90 13.07 -19.14
CA GLU A 74 -43.35 13.65 -17.89
C GLU A 74 -42.20 13.48 -16.85
N MET A 75 -41.43 14.56 -16.63
CA MET A 75 -40.23 14.49 -15.82
C MET A 75 -40.52 14.11 -14.38
N PRO A 76 -40.11 12.90 -13.93
CA PRO A 76 -40.35 12.51 -12.54
C PRO A 76 -39.43 13.30 -11.63
N PHE A 77 -40.00 13.97 -10.65
CA PHE A 77 -39.21 14.70 -9.63
C PHE A 77 -38.20 13.79 -8.92
N ALA A 78 -38.52 12.50 -8.80
CA ALA A 78 -37.68 11.49 -8.22
C ALA A 78 -36.35 11.28 -8.98
N ALA A 79 -36.31 11.51 -10.31
CA ALA A 79 -35.07 11.37 -11.08
C ALA A 79 -33.99 12.37 -10.65
N PHE A 80 -34.40 13.54 -10.18
CA PHE A 80 -33.48 14.58 -9.72
C PHE A 80 -33.26 14.59 -8.20
N ALA A 81 -34.15 13.99 -7.44
CA ALA A 81 -34.03 13.90 -5.98
C ALA A 81 -32.79 13.08 -5.52
N MET A 82 -32.24 12.24 -6.39
CA MET A 82 -31.04 11.47 -6.12
C MET A 82 -29.76 12.33 -6.19
N PHE A 83 -29.83 13.48 -6.85
CA PHE A 83 -28.72 14.43 -7.02
C PHE A 83 -28.78 15.54 -5.96
N SER A 84 -28.71 15.18 -4.70
CA SER A 84 -28.79 16.13 -3.58
C SER A 84 -27.43 16.73 -3.20
N GLY A 85 -26.51 16.87 -4.15
CA GLY A 85 -25.14 17.28 -3.91
C GLY A 85 -24.75 18.64 -4.52
N GLN A 86 -23.44 18.92 -4.47
CA GLN A 86 -22.83 20.11 -5.08
C GLN A 86 -22.59 19.95 -6.59
N ASP A 87 -22.82 18.74 -7.13
CA ASP A 87 -22.62 18.46 -8.54
C ASP A 87 -23.79 18.95 -9.38
N ARG A 88 -23.47 19.45 -10.57
CA ARG A 88 -24.46 19.88 -11.56
C ARG A 88 -24.93 18.72 -12.40
N VAL A 89 -26.25 18.62 -12.60
CA VAL A 89 -26.88 17.58 -13.39
C VAL A 89 -27.44 18.19 -14.66
N PHE A 90 -27.17 17.51 -15.77
CA PHE A 90 -27.70 17.85 -17.08
C PHE A 90 -28.42 16.62 -17.65
N TYR A 91 -29.40 16.82 -18.49
CA TYR A 91 -30.07 15.73 -19.17
C TYR A 91 -30.49 16.13 -20.57
N ALA A 92 -30.66 15.15 -21.44
CA ALA A 92 -31.26 15.30 -22.75
C ALA A 92 -32.04 14.04 -23.09
N VAL A 93 -33.19 14.22 -23.75
CA VAL A 93 -33.98 13.11 -24.31
C VAL A 93 -34.14 13.36 -25.79
N GLU A 94 -33.77 12.38 -26.59
CA GLU A 94 -33.89 12.42 -28.05
C GLU A 94 -34.93 11.43 -28.52
N ASP A 95 -35.71 11.84 -29.52
CA ASP A 95 -36.65 10.99 -30.23
C ASP A 95 -35.90 10.04 -31.22
N PRO A 96 -36.60 9.10 -31.88
CA PRO A 96 -35.97 8.21 -32.87
C PRO A 96 -35.38 8.93 -34.09
N ASP A 97 -35.78 10.16 -34.36
CA ASP A 97 -35.22 11.02 -35.42
C ASP A 97 -33.99 11.84 -34.96
N ALA A 98 -33.44 11.56 -33.77
CA ALA A 98 -32.35 12.28 -33.12
C ALA A 98 -32.70 13.78 -32.86
N ARG A 99 -33.95 14.11 -32.66
CA ARG A 99 -34.39 15.45 -32.25
C ARG A 99 -34.50 15.50 -30.74
N THR A 100 -33.97 16.54 -30.13
CA THR A 100 -34.12 16.73 -28.69
C THR A 100 -35.58 17.08 -28.34
N VAL A 101 -36.22 16.19 -27.61
CA VAL A 101 -37.60 16.37 -27.09
C VAL A 101 -37.60 17.30 -25.88
N THR A 102 -36.62 17.08 -24.96
CA THR A 102 -36.50 17.89 -23.75
C THR A 102 -35.07 17.84 -23.22
N GLY A 103 -34.65 18.87 -22.47
CA GLY A 103 -33.33 19.00 -21.87
C GLY A 103 -32.36 19.82 -22.69
N TYR A 104 -31.07 19.48 -22.62
CA TYR A 104 -29.96 20.23 -23.22
C TYR A 104 -29.58 19.63 -24.58
N ALA A 105 -30.03 20.25 -25.68
CA ALA A 105 -29.70 19.80 -27.04
C ALA A 105 -28.21 19.82 -27.37
N ASP A 106 -27.46 20.75 -26.78
CA ASP A 106 -26.01 20.84 -26.91
C ASP A 106 -25.24 19.68 -26.21
N LEU A 107 -25.86 19.02 -25.22
CA LEU A 107 -25.37 17.78 -24.64
C LEU A 107 -25.63 16.60 -25.57
N ALA A 108 -26.86 16.46 -26.05
CA ALA A 108 -27.29 15.38 -26.94
C ALA A 108 -26.40 15.32 -28.20
N ALA A 109 -26.14 16.45 -28.83
CA ALA A 109 -25.30 16.56 -30.04
C ALA A 109 -23.83 16.08 -29.86
N GLN A 110 -23.36 15.92 -28.62
CA GLN A 110 -22.02 15.42 -28.34
C GLN A 110 -22.00 13.92 -28.04
N MET A 111 -23.18 13.28 -27.89
CA MET A 111 -23.28 11.88 -27.51
C MET A 111 -23.42 10.96 -28.72
N PRO A 112 -22.86 9.75 -28.65
CA PRO A 112 -23.12 8.75 -29.67
C PRO A 112 -24.59 8.29 -29.60
N GLU A 113 -25.17 7.95 -30.74
CA GLU A 113 -26.45 7.32 -30.81
C GLU A 113 -26.49 6.02 -29.99
N THR A 114 -27.49 5.85 -29.15
CA THR A 114 -27.57 4.70 -28.23
C THR A 114 -28.77 3.84 -28.62
N VAL A 115 -28.48 2.61 -29.04
CA VAL A 115 -29.48 1.61 -29.44
C VAL A 115 -29.55 0.44 -28.43
N SER A 116 -29.26 0.69 -27.16
CA SER A 116 -29.25 -0.32 -26.10
C SER A 116 -30.06 0.13 -24.89
N ALA A 117 -30.82 -0.80 -24.31
CA ALA A 117 -31.47 -0.59 -23.03
C ALA A 117 -30.51 -0.64 -21.83
N ASP A 118 -29.32 -1.22 -22.02
CA ASP A 118 -28.29 -1.24 -20.98
C ASP A 118 -27.58 0.11 -20.92
N PRO A 119 -27.35 0.66 -19.70
CA PRO A 119 -26.67 1.93 -19.53
C PRO A 119 -25.24 1.90 -20.08
N THR A 120 -24.88 2.85 -20.90
CA THR A 120 -23.52 3.10 -21.38
C THR A 120 -22.98 4.37 -20.74
N PHE A 121 -21.67 4.40 -20.46
CA PHE A 121 -21.05 5.51 -19.74
C PHE A 121 -19.89 6.10 -20.52
N VAL A 122 -19.90 7.44 -20.67
CA VAL A 122 -18.85 8.19 -21.35
C VAL A 122 -18.47 9.42 -20.51
N ASP A 123 -17.16 9.74 -20.46
CA ASP A 123 -16.70 11.01 -19.90
C ASP A 123 -16.53 12.02 -21.01
N VAL A 124 -17.11 13.22 -20.86
CA VAL A 124 -17.01 14.32 -21.84
C VAL A 124 -16.74 15.65 -21.14
N ASP A 125 -16.16 16.59 -21.87
CA ASP A 125 -16.04 17.97 -21.41
C ASP A 125 -17.25 18.77 -21.88
N TYR A 126 -18.12 19.14 -20.94
CA TYR A 126 -19.34 19.87 -21.23
C TYR A 126 -19.38 21.19 -20.47
N ARG A 127 -19.53 22.28 -21.20
CA ARG A 127 -19.53 23.67 -20.67
C ARG A 127 -18.34 24.01 -19.78
N GLY A 128 -17.16 23.47 -20.11
CA GLY A 128 -15.90 23.71 -19.39
C GLY A 128 -15.73 22.88 -18.13
N GLU A 129 -16.59 21.90 -17.89
CA GLU A 129 -16.50 20.95 -16.78
C GLU A 129 -16.49 19.52 -17.30
N ARG A 130 -15.74 18.67 -16.62
CA ARG A 130 -15.72 17.25 -16.93
C ARG A 130 -16.95 16.60 -16.35
N VAL A 131 -17.77 15.99 -17.19
CA VAL A 131 -19.02 15.34 -16.81
C VAL A 131 -18.97 13.85 -17.18
N ARG A 132 -19.60 13.04 -16.37
CA ARG A 132 -19.91 11.65 -16.65
C ARG A 132 -21.30 11.55 -17.18
N VAL A 133 -21.49 10.94 -18.33
CA VAL A 133 -22.80 10.77 -18.98
C VAL A 133 -23.17 9.30 -18.96
N ALA A 134 -24.38 9.00 -18.48
CA ALA A 134 -25.06 7.72 -18.70
C ALA A 134 -26.05 7.87 -19.82
N SER A 135 -25.97 7.02 -20.82
CA SER A 135 -26.88 6.96 -21.96
C SER A 135 -27.66 5.65 -21.93
N VAL A 136 -28.99 5.74 -22.04
CA VAL A 136 -29.92 4.60 -22.04
C VAL A 136 -30.88 4.76 -23.19
N GLY A 137 -31.04 3.71 -23.98
CA GLY A 137 -32.07 3.64 -25.01
C GLY A 137 -33.35 2.98 -24.49
N ARG A 138 -34.50 3.49 -24.88
CA ARG A 138 -35.82 2.86 -24.71
C ARG A 138 -36.47 2.64 -26.05
N LEU A 139 -36.77 1.39 -26.34
CA LEU A 139 -37.53 1.07 -27.54
C LEU A 139 -38.99 1.48 -27.37
N ILE A 140 -39.50 2.29 -28.26
CA ILE A 140 -40.92 2.67 -28.31
C ILE A 140 -41.52 2.18 -29.62
N SER A 141 -42.79 1.84 -29.57
CA SER A 141 -43.59 1.50 -30.77
C SER A 141 -44.74 2.48 -30.88
N THR A 142 -44.84 3.15 -32.02
CA THR A 142 -45.98 3.95 -32.44
C THR A 142 -46.82 3.14 -33.42
N VAL A 143 -47.95 3.68 -33.87
CA VAL A 143 -48.81 3.01 -34.85
C VAL A 143 -48.09 2.80 -36.17
N ASN A 144 -47.15 3.67 -36.52
CA ASN A 144 -46.50 3.71 -37.83
C ASN A 144 -45.01 3.29 -37.80
N ASP A 145 -44.36 3.34 -36.63
CA ASP A 145 -42.92 3.08 -36.56
C ASP A 145 -42.49 2.54 -35.19
N THR A 146 -41.31 1.92 -35.17
CA THR A 146 -40.63 1.44 -33.95
C THR A 146 -39.25 2.04 -33.94
N GLY A 147 -38.93 2.82 -32.91
CA GLY A 147 -37.64 3.50 -32.81
C GLY A 147 -37.10 3.56 -31.37
N TRP A 148 -35.84 3.96 -31.25
CA TRP A 148 -35.19 4.15 -29.96
C TRP A 148 -35.30 5.60 -29.53
N VAL A 149 -35.82 5.84 -28.34
CA VAL A 149 -35.69 7.10 -27.61
C VAL A 149 -34.43 6.99 -26.79
N THR A 150 -33.53 7.96 -26.92
CA THR A 150 -32.27 7.97 -26.18
C THR A 150 -32.33 8.99 -25.04
N ILE A 151 -31.96 8.56 -23.88
CA ILE A 151 -31.91 9.37 -22.65
C ILE A 151 -30.45 9.51 -22.21
N HIS A 152 -29.96 10.74 -22.11
CA HIS A 152 -28.67 11.09 -21.62
C HIS A 152 -28.83 11.81 -20.29
N VAL A 153 -28.13 11.32 -19.24
CA VAL A 153 -28.04 12.01 -17.95
C VAL A 153 -26.57 12.22 -17.64
N ALA A 154 -26.18 13.44 -17.38
CA ALA A 154 -24.81 13.83 -17.13
C ALA A 154 -24.67 14.48 -15.75
N GLU A 155 -23.58 14.22 -15.07
CA GLU A 155 -23.24 14.79 -13.76
C GLU A 155 -21.79 15.21 -13.72
N THR A 156 -21.49 16.36 -13.08
CA THR A 156 -20.09 16.78 -12.82
C THR A 156 -19.41 15.84 -11.82
N GLN A 157 -18.08 15.72 -11.89
CA GLN A 157 -17.35 14.70 -11.13
C GLN A 157 -16.72 15.22 -9.82
N ASN A 158 -17.21 16.36 -9.28
CA ASN A 158 -16.59 16.98 -8.10
C ASN A 158 -16.78 16.15 -6.84
N GLN A 159 -17.99 15.64 -6.58
CA GLN A 159 -18.28 14.80 -5.43
C GLN A 159 -17.59 13.44 -5.50
N ARG A 160 -17.45 12.89 -6.70
CA ARG A 160 -16.73 11.64 -6.92
C ARG A 160 -15.29 11.75 -6.45
N GLY A 161 -14.60 12.85 -6.80
CA GLY A 161 -13.23 13.13 -6.33
C GLY A 161 -13.16 13.36 -4.82
N ALA A 162 -14.14 14.10 -4.27
CA ALA A 162 -14.22 14.35 -2.83
C ALA A 162 -14.38 13.06 -2.01
N LEU A 163 -15.26 12.15 -2.45
CA LEU A 163 -15.46 10.85 -1.78
C LEU A 163 -14.21 9.97 -1.86
N ALA A 164 -13.55 9.91 -3.01
CA ALA A 164 -12.30 9.17 -3.15
C ALA A 164 -11.20 9.71 -2.22
N ASN A 165 -11.07 11.04 -2.12
CA ASN A 165 -10.13 11.70 -1.22
C ASN A 165 -10.49 11.49 0.27
N GLU A 166 -11.77 11.47 0.61
CA GLU A 166 -12.23 11.15 1.97
C GLU A 166 -11.85 9.73 2.38
N ILE A 167 -12.10 8.75 1.52
CA ILE A 167 -11.71 7.36 1.76
C ILE A 167 -10.19 7.27 1.95
N LEU A 168 -9.42 7.92 1.09
CA LEU A 168 -7.96 7.92 1.16
C LEU A 168 -7.46 8.59 2.45
N SER A 169 -7.99 9.76 2.81
CA SER A 169 -7.58 10.48 4.03
C SER A 169 -7.88 9.68 5.29
N ASN A 170 -9.04 9.01 5.34
CA ASN A 170 -9.41 8.17 6.47
C ASN A 170 -8.56 6.89 6.58
N ALA A 171 -8.04 6.39 5.46
CA ALA A 171 -7.17 5.21 5.43
C ALA A 171 -5.70 5.54 5.74
N ILE A 172 -5.22 6.74 5.45
CA ILE A 172 -3.79 7.11 5.56
C ILE A 172 -3.30 7.10 7.02
N VAL A 173 -4.12 7.57 7.95
CA VAL A 173 -3.77 7.61 9.38
C VAL A 173 -3.54 6.21 9.96
N PRO A 174 -4.48 5.25 9.83
CA PRO A 174 -4.23 3.88 10.30
C PRO A 174 -3.03 3.22 9.62
N VAL A 175 -2.79 3.45 8.32
CA VAL A 175 -1.62 2.91 7.61
C VAL A 175 -0.32 3.46 8.20
N ILE A 176 -0.23 4.75 8.46
CA ILE A 176 0.95 5.37 9.08
C ILE A 176 1.17 4.80 10.49
N VAL A 177 0.14 4.77 11.33
CA VAL A 177 0.22 4.25 12.70
C VAL A 177 0.68 2.80 12.70
N LEU A 178 0.07 1.95 11.87
CA LEU A 178 0.44 0.54 11.77
C LEU A 178 1.88 0.34 11.28
N THR A 179 2.31 1.14 10.29
CA THR A 179 3.68 1.10 9.77
C THR A 179 4.69 1.51 10.84
N LEU A 180 4.42 2.58 11.59
CA LEU A 180 5.30 3.02 12.69
C LEU A 180 5.38 1.98 13.80
N LEU A 181 4.26 1.36 14.15
CA LEU A 181 4.21 0.27 15.13
C LEU A 181 5.04 -0.92 14.65
N ALA A 182 4.88 -1.34 13.39
CA ALA A 182 5.64 -2.44 12.81
C ALA A 182 7.15 -2.15 12.78
N VAL A 183 7.55 -0.94 12.39
CA VAL A 183 8.96 -0.50 12.41
C VAL A 183 9.51 -0.52 13.83
N GLY A 184 8.76 -0.01 14.80
CA GLY A 184 9.14 -0.03 16.21
C GLY A 184 9.30 -1.46 16.75
N LEU A 185 8.38 -2.35 16.41
CA LEU A 185 8.41 -3.76 16.81
C LEU A 185 9.62 -4.50 16.21
N VAL A 186 9.90 -4.29 14.92
CA VAL A 186 11.05 -4.86 14.24
C VAL A 186 12.35 -4.33 14.85
N TRP A 187 12.44 -3.03 15.06
CA TRP A 187 13.63 -2.42 15.70
C TRP A 187 13.86 -2.97 17.10
N PHE A 188 12.82 -3.05 17.93
CA PHE A 188 12.88 -3.58 19.28
C PHE A 188 13.26 -5.06 19.29
N GLY A 189 12.60 -5.89 18.45
CA GLY A 189 12.85 -7.32 18.36
C GLY A 189 14.28 -7.63 17.94
N ILE A 190 14.77 -6.99 16.88
CA ILE A 190 16.13 -7.18 16.39
C ILE A 190 17.14 -6.70 17.43
N SER A 191 16.94 -5.52 18.04
CA SER A 191 17.83 -4.98 19.06
C SER A 191 17.93 -5.90 20.29
N ARG A 192 16.80 -6.47 20.72
CA ARG A 192 16.76 -7.41 21.84
C ARG A 192 17.43 -8.74 21.53
N MET A 193 17.28 -9.23 20.28
CA MET A 193 17.90 -10.47 19.82
C MET A 193 19.44 -10.37 19.78
N PHE A 194 19.99 -9.20 19.42
CA PHE A 194 21.43 -8.97 19.34
C PHE A 194 22.06 -8.48 20.65
N ALA A 195 21.28 -8.10 21.66
CA ALA A 195 21.79 -7.63 22.95
C ALA A 195 22.73 -8.64 23.66
N PRO A 196 22.50 -9.97 23.67
CA PRO A 196 23.42 -10.94 24.27
C PRO A 196 24.78 -10.98 23.57
N LEU A 197 24.80 -10.82 22.24
CA LEU A 197 26.06 -10.81 21.47
C LEU A 197 26.90 -9.59 21.79
N THR A 198 26.31 -8.42 21.97
CA THR A 198 27.05 -7.21 22.38
C THR A 198 27.56 -7.28 23.82
N LYS A 199 26.88 -8.02 24.70
CA LYS A 199 27.37 -8.31 26.04
C LYS A 199 28.57 -9.25 25.99
N LEU A 200 28.47 -10.32 25.21
CA LEU A 200 29.61 -11.26 25.02
C LEU A 200 30.83 -10.55 24.45
N GLU A 201 30.67 -9.70 23.44
CA GLU A 201 31.78 -8.93 22.86
C GLU A 201 32.44 -8.03 23.90
N ARG A 202 31.64 -7.31 24.70
CA ARG A 202 32.19 -6.44 25.76
C ARG A 202 32.93 -7.22 26.82
N GLU A 203 32.42 -8.37 27.26
CA GLU A 203 33.06 -9.22 28.23
C GLU A 203 34.41 -9.75 27.71
N LEU A 204 34.43 -10.23 26.46
CA LEU A 204 35.69 -10.68 25.83
C LEU A 204 36.70 -9.55 25.67
N ARG A 205 36.29 -8.32 25.33
CA ARG A 205 37.19 -7.17 25.23
C ARG A 205 37.71 -6.65 26.58
N ALA A 206 36.94 -6.85 27.64
CA ALA A 206 37.31 -6.41 28.98
C ALA A 206 38.27 -7.37 29.71
N ARG A 207 38.48 -8.60 29.18
CA ARG A 207 39.35 -9.60 29.76
C ARG A 207 40.82 -9.24 29.56
N ALA A 208 41.60 -9.53 30.58
CA ALA A 208 43.07 -9.47 30.47
C ALA A 208 43.57 -10.56 29.50
N ALA A 209 44.73 -10.36 28.90
CA ALA A 209 45.30 -11.29 27.89
C ALA A 209 45.58 -12.68 28.44
N ASP A 210 45.76 -12.81 29.76
CA ASP A 210 46.02 -14.04 30.50
C ASP A 210 44.78 -14.68 31.14
N ASP A 211 43.59 -14.01 31.06
CA ASP A 211 42.35 -14.54 31.60
C ASP A 211 41.71 -15.56 30.65
N LEU A 212 42.03 -16.83 30.87
CA LEU A 212 41.50 -17.99 30.16
C LEU A 212 40.29 -18.64 30.87
N SER A 213 39.59 -17.92 31.74
CA SER A 213 38.40 -18.43 32.43
C SER A 213 37.23 -18.68 31.45
N PRO A 214 36.36 -19.65 31.71
CA PRO A 214 35.26 -19.96 30.82
C PRO A 214 34.26 -18.81 30.72
N ILE A 215 33.67 -18.63 29.52
CA ILE A 215 32.61 -17.68 29.25
C ILE A 215 31.30 -18.23 29.79
N THR A 216 30.64 -17.50 30.68
CA THR A 216 29.38 -17.92 31.36
C THR A 216 28.16 -17.06 30.98
N VAL A 217 28.32 -16.12 30.02
CA VAL A 217 27.22 -15.26 29.57
C VAL A 217 26.12 -16.09 28.92
N PRO A 218 24.84 -15.90 29.29
CA PRO A 218 23.73 -16.54 28.62
C PRO A 218 23.63 -16.03 27.17
N VAL A 219 23.74 -16.96 26.21
CA VAL A 219 23.69 -16.68 24.78
C VAL A 219 22.56 -17.50 24.13
N PRO A 220 22.01 -17.05 22.99
CA PRO A 220 21.08 -17.85 22.19
C PRO A 220 21.70 -19.20 21.81
N VAL A 221 20.81 -20.20 21.60
CA VAL A 221 21.22 -21.59 21.31
C VAL A 221 22.12 -21.65 20.06
N GLU A 222 21.86 -20.82 19.06
CA GLU A 222 22.60 -20.72 17.81
C GLU A 222 24.07 -20.29 18.01
N VAL A 223 24.33 -19.54 19.07
CA VAL A 223 25.68 -19.06 19.43
C VAL A 223 26.33 -19.96 20.49
N GLY A 224 25.51 -20.77 21.16
CA GLY A 224 25.98 -21.67 22.24
C GLY A 224 27.07 -22.61 21.78
N HIS A 225 26.99 -23.17 20.59
CA HIS A 225 28.04 -24.04 20.01
C HIS A 225 29.37 -23.30 19.81
N LEU A 226 29.33 -22.04 19.38
CA LEU A 226 30.52 -21.21 19.23
C LEU A 226 31.18 -20.92 20.58
N VAL A 227 30.37 -20.54 21.59
CA VAL A 227 30.83 -20.29 22.95
C VAL A 227 31.45 -21.56 23.57
N SER A 228 30.82 -22.72 23.36
CA SER A 228 31.35 -24.00 23.82
C SER A 228 32.70 -24.36 23.15
N ALA A 229 32.83 -24.15 21.85
CA ALA A 229 34.08 -24.36 21.12
C ALA A 229 35.17 -23.41 21.61
N LEU A 230 34.84 -22.15 21.88
CA LEU A 230 35.77 -21.14 22.40
C LEU A 230 36.23 -21.50 23.82
N ASN A 231 35.31 -21.90 24.70
CA ASN A 231 35.61 -22.40 26.04
C ASN A 231 36.52 -23.63 26.00
N GLY A 232 36.29 -24.57 25.09
CA GLY A 232 37.14 -25.73 24.88
C GLY A 232 38.54 -25.33 24.38
N PHE A 233 38.64 -24.33 23.52
CA PHE A 233 39.95 -23.80 23.06
C PHE A 233 40.72 -23.15 24.21
N MET A 234 40.07 -22.27 24.99
CA MET A 234 40.70 -21.61 26.16
C MET A 234 41.17 -22.62 27.20
N GLY A 235 40.37 -23.68 27.44
CA GLY A 235 40.79 -24.78 28.34
C GLY A 235 42.07 -25.49 27.85
N ARG A 236 42.16 -25.80 26.55
CA ARG A 236 43.39 -26.40 25.98
C ARG A 236 44.59 -25.47 26.07
N LEU A 237 44.39 -24.19 25.83
CA LEU A 237 45.47 -23.18 25.92
C LEU A 237 45.96 -23.04 27.36
N ARG A 238 45.07 -22.98 28.36
CA ARG A 238 45.41 -22.94 29.78
C ARG A 238 46.24 -24.15 30.17
N ASN A 239 45.80 -25.36 29.83
CA ASN A 239 46.56 -26.59 30.13
C ASN A 239 47.94 -26.64 29.45
N ALA A 240 48.09 -26.03 28.27
CA ALA A 240 49.38 -25.92 27.60
C ALA A 240 50.30 -24.93 28.31
N MET A 241 49.77 -23.77 28.73
CA MET A 241 50.57 -22.78 29.49
C MET A 241 50.99 -23.30 30.86
N GLU A 242 50.13 -24.01 31.59
CA GLU A 242 50.45 -24.65 32.85
C GLU A 242 51.60 -25.66 32.70
N ARG A 243 51.60 -26.47 31.62
CA ARG A 243 52.70 -27.41 31.33
C ARG A 243 54.00 -26.71 31.03
N VAL A 244 53.97 -25.64 30.23
CA VAL A 244 55.15 -24.85 29.92
C VAL A 244 55.74 -24.20 31.19
N SER A 245 54.82 -23.60 32.01
CA SER A 245 55.26 -23.00 33.28
C SER A 245 55.83 -24.02 34.27
N GLY A 246 55.25 -25.23 34.30
CA GLY A 246 55.81 -26.34 35.10
C GLY A 246 57.26 -26.78 34.67
N LEU A 247 57.41 -26.94 33.33
CA LEU A 247 58.72 -27.25 32.76
C LEU A 247 59.83 -26.16 33.07
N VAL A 248 59.43 -24.90 32.98
CA VAL A 248 60.35 -23.77 33.29
C VAL A 248 60.67 -23.76 34.77
N ALA A 249 59.73 -24.03 35.66
CA ALA A 249 59.94 -24.10 37.08
C ALA A 249 60.90 -25.28 37.45
N GLU A 250 60.71 -26.45 36.82
CA GLU A 250 61.54 -27.64 37.01
C GLU A 250 62.96 -27.39 36.49
N ALA A 251 63.11 -26.84 35.29
CA ALA A 251 64.46 -26.45 34.77
C ALA A 251 65.16 -25.40 35.64
N ALA A 252 64.38 -24.43 36.16
CA ALA A 252 64.93 -23.42 37.07
C ALA A 252 65.40 -24.02 38.41
N HIS A 253 64.74 -25.09 38.87
CA HIS A 253 65.11 -25.80 40.10
C HIS A 253 66.31 -26.65 39.89
N GLU A 254 66.47 -27.38 38.75
CA GLU A 254 67.67 -28.15 38.41
C GLU A 254 68.92 -27.29 38.26
N VAL A 255 68.77 -26.08 37.65
CA VAL A 255 69.91 -25.15 37.50
C VAL A 255 70.33 -24.51 38.86
N ARG A 256 69.44 -24.49 39.83
CA ARG A 256 69.68 -23.87 41.14
C ARG A 256 70.30 -24.83 42.18
N THR A 257 70.44 -26.12 41.84
CA THR A 257 71.12 -27.10 42.70
C THR A 257 72.60 -27.19 42.29
N PRO A 258 73.49 -26.33 42.78
CA PRO A 258 74.93 -26.50 42.62
C PRO A 258 75.42 -27.52 43.65
N LEU A 259 76.37 -28.28 43.23
CA LEU A 259 77.27 -29.17 44.05
C LEU A 259 77.54 -28.65 45.42
#